data_aa20872ffaf428b19456db3438915a45
#
_entry.id   aa20872ffaf428b19456db3438915a45
#
_cell.length_a   1.000
_cell.length_b   1.000
_cell.length_c   1.000
_cell.angle_alpha   90.00
_cell.angle_beta   90.00
_cell.angle_gamma   90.00
#
_symmetry.space_group_name_H-M   'P 1'
#
loop_
_entity.id
_entity.type
_entity.pdbx_description
1 polymer ?
#
loop_
_entity_poly.entity_id
_entity_poly.type
_entity_poly.pdbx_seq_one_letter_code
_entity_poly.pdbx_strand_id
1 'polypeptide(L)'
;MGDPLADLNPAQREAVRHGDGPLMVLAGAGSGKTRVITRRIAWLLDQGVSPDSILALTFTNKAAGEMAQRVQALGGHRVRVATFHSACARFLRVDGHLLGYPRAFSIYDTYDRDVCIKQLLVEHGVTQGGGVTPSKVGSRISRLKNLGVGPADFISGLGEVDAAVRRVYAPYLDRMRDLGAMDFDDLLLRMCDLLAEHPAAAEVYQERFRYLLVDEFQDTNVVQYRLVRLLTGKHQNVCVVGDPDQSIYRFRGAELRNILDFENDYPAAALIRLETNYRSTGCILAAAQGLIENNRDRLPKTLRTDAEFGAPIKVVRTGSDREEADEVAGAIAELLRHGVGPEQVAVFYRTHFLSRAVEQAFRQRGIGYDVVGGLTFFERREIK
;
A
#
# COMPACT_ATOMS: atom_id res chain seq x y z
N MET A 1 22.69 2.96 -21.69
CA MET A 1 21.57 2.27 -21.02
C MET A 1 21.21 1.03 -21.82
N GLY A 2 20.84 -0.09 -21.17
CA GLY A 2 20.29 -1.23 -21.91
C GLY A 2 18.90 -0.87 -22.46
N ASP A 3 18.46 -1.58 -23.50
CA ASP A 3 17.14 -1.38 -24.09
C ASP A 3 16.03 -1.55 -23.02
N PRO A 4 15.25 -0.50 -22.68
CA PRO A 4 14.18 -0.59 -21.69
C PRO A 4 13.05 -1.54 -22.11
N LEU A 5 12.99 -1.94 -23.36
CA LEU A 5 11.99 -2.84 -23.93
C LEU A 5 12.46 -4.30 -24.01
N ALA A 6 13.74 -4.56 -23.68
CA ALA A 6 14.27 -5.91 -23.71
C ALA A 6 13.47 -6.85 -22.78
N ASP A 7 13.26 -8.08 -23.23
CA ASP A 7 12.58 -9.16 -22.49
C ASP A 7 11.16 -8.81 -22.00
N LEU A 8 10.46 -7.91 -22.66
CA LEU A 8 9.06 -7.61 -22.41
C LEU A 8 8.15 -8.35 -23.40
N ASN A 9 7.06 -8.92 -22.89
CA ASN A 9 6.00 -9.44 -23.74
C ASN A 9 5.23 -8.29 -24.45
N PRO A 10 4.40 -8.58 -25.46
CA PRO A 10 3.70 -7.53 -26.22
C PRO A 10 2.89 -6.57 -25.35
N ALA A 11 2.10 -7.06 -24.39
CA ALA A 11 1.28 -6.22 -23.50
C ALA A 11 2.13 -5.37 -22.54
N GLN A 12 3.21 -5.94 -21.98
CA GLN A 12 4.16 -5.19 -21.18
C GLN A 12 4.85 -4.09 -22.00
N ARG A 13 5.24 -4.41 -23.23
CA ARG A 13 5.86 -3.45 -24.15
C ARG A 13 4.92 -2.31 -24.53
N GLU A 14 3.65 -2.62 -24.78
CA GLU A 14 2.61 -1.63 -25.02
C GLU A 14 2.46 -0.69 -23.82
N ALA A 15 2.34 -1.23 -22.60
CA ALA A 15 2.25 -0.43 -21.38
C ALA A 15 3.48 0.45 -21.13
N VAL A 16 4.68 -0.05 -21.43
CA VAL A 16 5.93 0.71 -21.29
C VAL A 16 6.00 1.84 -22.30
N ARG A 17 5.59 1.59 -23.55
CA ARG A 17 5.63 2.57 -24.65
C ARG A 17 4.48 3.55 -24.67
N HIS A 18 3.48 3.39 -23.83
CA HIS A 18 2.38 4.35 -23.77
C HIS A 18 2.93 5.77 -23.58
N GLY A 19 2.60 6.69 -24.46
CA GLY A 19 3.10 8.06 -24.42
C GLY A 19 2.47 8.89 -23.31
N ASP A 20 2.04 10.09 -23.65
CA ASP A 20 1.29 10.98 -22.78
C ASP A 20 -0.15 10.50 -22.57
N GLY A 21 -0.76 10.98 -21.52
CA GLY A 21 -2.13 10.65 -21.14
C GLY A 21 -2.23 9.55 -20.04
N PRO A 22 -3.46 9.31 -19.58
CA PRO A 22 -3.70 8.36 -18.51
C PRO A 22 -3.62 6.91 -19.00
N LEU A 23 -3.02 6.06 -18.16
CA LEU A 23 -2.85 4.64 -18.41
C LEU A 23 -3.25 3.84 -17.17
N MET A 24 -4.12 2.87 -17.35
CA MET A 24 -4.38 1.84 -16.35
C MET A 24 -3.82 0.49 -16.81
N VAL A 25 -3.00 -0.13 -15.97
CA VAL A 25 -2.48 -1.47 -16.18
C VAL A 25 -3.11 -2.42 -15.16
N LEU A 26 -4.04 -3.23 -15.62
CA LEU A 26 -4.61 -4.32 -14.84
C LEU A 26 -3.70 -5.53 -14.94
N ALA A 27 -2.98 -5.80 -13.87
CA ALA A 27 -1.89 -6.77 -13.91
C ALA A 27 -2.12 -7.88 -12.88
N GLY A 28 -2.33 -9.09 -13.34
CA GLY A 28 -2.48 -10.23 -12.46
C GLY A 28 -1.25 -10.54 -11.60
N ALA A 29 -1.42 -11.43 -10.63
CA ALA A 29 -0.31 -11.91 -9.81
C ALA A 29 0.82 -12.45 -10.68
N GLY A 30 2.08 -12.10 -10.37
CA GLY A 30 3.25 -12.60 -11.10
C GLY A 30 3.37 -12.16 -12.56
N SER A 31 2.57 -11.20 -13.04
CA SER A 31 2.60 -10.72 -14.43
C SER A 31 3.65 -9.62 -14.70
N GLY A 32 4.39 -9.20 -13.67
CA GLY A 32 5.47 -8.22 -13.81
C GLY A 32 5.04 -6.77 -13.62
N LYS A 33 4.05 -6.47 -12.75
CA LYS A 33 3.62 -5.10 -12.39
C LYS A 33 4.79 -4.13 -12.20
N THR A 34 5.62 -4.40 -11.21
CA THR A 34 6.77 -3.54 -10.89
C THR A 34 7.80 -3.46 -12.02
N ARG A 35 7.93 -4.52 -12.83
CA ARG A 35 8.77 -4.51 -14.03
C ARG A 35 8.27 -3.51 -15.07
N VAL A 36 6.97 -3.46 -15.32
CA VAL A 36 6.36 -2.49 -16.25
C VAL A 36 6.59 -1.07 -15.75
N ILE A 37 6.34 -0.77 -14.47
CA ILE A 37 6.58 0.56 -13.92
C ILE A 37 8.04 0.99 -14.08
N THR A 38 8.98 0.16 -13.67
CA THR A 38 10.42 0.51 -13.70
C THR A 38 10.93 0.65 -15.13
N ARG A 39 10.48 -0.21 -16.08
CA ARG A 39 10.83 -0.11 -17.48
C ARG A 39 10.16 1.08 -18.17
N ARG A 40 8.93 1.43 -17.78
CA ARG A 40 8.28 2.66 -18.27
C ARG A 40 9.02 3.91 -17.82
N ILE A 41 9.48 3.98 -16.58
CA ILE A 41 10.32 5.08 -16.11
C ILE A 41 11.60 5.16 -16.97
N ALA A 42 12.29 4.05 -17.19
CA ALA A 42 13.50 4.01 -18.01
C ALA A 42 13.22 4.44 -19.46
N TRP A 43 12.09 4.02 -20.03
CA TRP A 43 11.68 4.43 -21.37
C TRP A 43 11.38 5.94 -21.46
N LEU A 44 10.67 6.50 -20.48
CA LEU A 44 10.41 7.96 -20.42
C LEU A 44 11.73 8.75 -20.38
N LEU A 45 12.71 8.29 -19.59
CA LEU A 45 14.04 8.91 -19.54
C LEU A 45 14.77 8.82 -20.91
N ASP A 46 14.64 7.69 -21.60
CA ASP A 46 15.20 7.49 -22.93
C ASP A 46 14.53 8.39 -23.98
N GLN A 47 13.24 8.74 -23.81
CA GLN A 47 12.53 9.72 -24.61
C GLN A 47 12.86 11.18 -24.22
N GLY A 48 13.84 11.42 -23.33
CA GLY A 48 14.28 12.76 -22.93
C GLY A 48 13.46 13.41 -21.82
N VAL A 49 12.56 12.68 -21.15
CA VAL A 49 11.82 13.20 -20.00
C VAL A 49 12.80 13.42 -18.84
N SER A 50 12.75 14.60 -18.23
CA SER A 50 13.59 14.90 -17.07
C SER A 50 13.27 13.97 -15.91
N PRO A 51 14.27 13.36 -15.25
CA PRO A 51 14.03 12.51 -14.09
C PRO A 51 13.34 13.23 -12.92
N ASP A 52 13.54 14.54 -12.78
CA ASP A 52 12.88 15.35 -11.76
C ASP A 52 11.38 15.57 -12.05
N SER A 53 10.94 15.27 -13.28
CA SER A 53 9.53 15.38 -13.70
C SER A 53 8.74 14.08 -13.46
N ILE A 54 9.39 13.04 -12.93
CA ILE A 54 8.76 11.75 -12.69
C ILE A 54 8.62 11.53 -11.18
N LEU A 55 7.39 11.22 -10.75
CA LEU A 55 7.07 10.80 -9.39
C LEU A 55 6.46 9.39 -9.43
N ALA A 56 7.12 8.44 -8.77
CA ALA A 56 6.60 7.08 -8.60
C ALA A 56 6.18 6.86 -7.15
N LEU A 57 4.93 6.48 -6.94
CA LEU A 57 4.34 6.24 -5.63
C LEU A 57 4.02 4.77 -5.44
N THR A 58 4.28 4.29 -4.24
CA THR A 58 3.94 2.92 -3.83
C THR A 58 3.44 2.89 -2.38
N PHE A 59 3.04 1.72 -1.91
CA PHE A 59 2.35 1.60 -0.62
C PHE A 59 3.30 1.44 0.57
N THR A 60 4.42 0.73 0.43
CA THR A 60 5.35 0.45 1.53
C THR A 60 6.75 0.99 1.30
N ASN A 61 7.45 1.32 2.38
CA ASN A 61 8.84 1.78 2.30
C ASN A 61 9.78 0.72 1.68
N LYS A 62 9.50 -0.57 1.92
CA LYS A 62 10.24 -1.68 1.30
C LYS A 62 10.05 -1.66 -0.22
N ALA A 63 8.80 -1.59 -0.69
CA ALA A 63 8.52 -1.53 -2.12
C ALA A 63 9.11 -0.28 -2.78
N ALA A 64 9.07 0.88 -2.10
CA ALA A 64 9.70 2.10 -2.58
C ALA A 64 11.22 1.95 -2.71
N GLY A 65 11.88 1.33 -1.74
CA GLY A 65 13.32 1.04 -1.78
C GLY A 65 13.70 0.09 -2.91
N GLU A 66 12.97 -1.02 -3.08
CA GLU A 66 13.19 -1.97 -4.17
C GLU A 66 12.94 -1.34 -5.55
N MET A 67 11.88 -0.57 -5.69
CA MET A 67 11.59 0.15 -6.93
C MET A 67 12.68 1.17 -7.25
N ALA A 68 13.13 1.95 -6.26
CA ALA A 68 14.20 2.93 -6.42
C ALA A 68 15.51 2.27 -6.88
N GLN A 69 15.91 1.15 -6.28
CA GLN A 69 17.10 0.39 -6.70
C GLN A 69 16.99 -0.07 -8.15
N ARG A 70 15.83 -0.62 -8.55
CA ARG A 70 15.61 -1.07 -9.94
C ARG A 70 15.63 0.09 -10.93
N VAL A 71 15.02 1.23 -10.57
CA VAL A 71 15.04 2.44 -11.41
C VAL A 71 16.45 3.00 -11.54
N GLN A 72 17.23 3.02 -10.45
CA GLN A 72 18.63 3.44 -10.47
C GLN A 72 19.50 2.53 -11.35
N ALA A 73 19.31 1.22 -11.27
CA ALA A 73 20.02 0.26 -12.13
C ALA A 73 19.71 0.46 -13.63
N LEU A 74 18.57 1.09 -13.94
CA LEU A 74 18.16 1.46 -15.30
C LEU A 74 18.55 2.90 -15.68
N GLY A 75 19.36 3.60 -14.86
CA GLY A 75 19.84 4.96 -15.12
C GLY A 75 19.02 6.09 -14.51
N GLY A 76 17.96 5.77 -13.77
CA GLY A 76 17.03 6.77 -13.18
C GLY A 76 17.46 7.29 -11.81
N HIS A 77 18.71 7.75 -11.63
CA HIS A 77 19.26 8.14 -10.32
C HIS A 77 18.56 9.32 -9.63
N ARG A 78 17.88 10.17 -10.37
CA ARG A 78 17.20 11.38 -9.84
C ARG A 78 15.68 11.24 -9.81
N VAL A 79 15.13 10.14 -10.31
CA VAL A 79 13.70 9.88 -10.28
C VAL A 79 13.23 9.77 -8.84
N ARG A 80 12.12 10.43 -8.54
CA ARG A 80 11.56 10.39 -7.19
C ARG A 80 10.66 9.17 -7.03
N VAL A 81 11.13 8.23 -6.23
CA VAL A 81 10.34 7.06 -5.80
C VAL A 81 10.08 7.19 -4.31
N ALA A 82 8.83 7.07 -3.88
CA ALA A 82 8.43 7.30 -2.49
C ALA A 82 7.13 6.55 -2.14
N THR A 83 6.82 6.44 -0.85
CA THR A 83 5.44 6.13 -0.43
C THR A 83 4.59 7.39 -0.46
N PHE A 84 3.26 7.27 -0.55
CA PHE A 84 2.34 8.41 -0.45
C PHE A 84 2.65 9.29 0.76
N HIS A 85 2.76 8.69 1.94
CA HIS A 85 3.02 9.42 3.18
C HIS A 85 4.38 10.12 3.19
N SER A 86 5.44 9.47 2.72
CA SER A 86 6.78 10.08 2.70
C SER A 86 6.88 11.22 1.68
N ALA A 87 6.19 11.11 0.55
CA ALA A 87 6.08 12.21 -0.42
C ALA A 87 5.34 13.41 0.18
N CYS A 88 4.14 13.17 0.76
CA CYS A 88 3.35 14.22 1.40
C CYS A 88 4.10 14.90 2.55
N ALA A 89 4.72 14.15 3.45
CA ALA A 89 5.52 14.71 4.54
C ALA A 89 6.62 15.63 4.02
N ARG A 90 7.30 15.24 2.94
CA ARG A 90 8.36 16.05 2.33
C ARG A 90 7.81 17.31 1.68
N PHE A 91 6.68 17.24 0.98
CA PHE A 91 6.05 18.40 0.34
C PHE A 91 5.51 19.38 1.39
N LEU A 92 4.85 18.87 2.43
CA LEU A 92 4.34 19.68 3.54
C LEU A 92 5.45 20.37 4.36
N ARG A 93 6.66 19.77 4.45
CA ARG A 93 7.82 20.46 5.05
C ARG A 93 8.27 21.67 4.24
N VAL A 94 7.96 21.75 2.96
CA VAL A 94 8.24 22.91 2.09
C VAL A 94 7.10 23.92 2.18
N ASP A 95 5.88 23.50 1.91
CA ASP A 95 4.75 24.39 1.67
C ASP A 95 3.62 24.30 2.73
N GLY A 96 3.78 23.46 3.75
CA GLY A 96 2.78 23.34 4.84
C GLY A 96 2.55 24.64 5.62
N HIS A 97 3.47 25.60 5.52
CA HIS A 97 3.31 26.93 6.10
C HIS A 97 2.12 27.68 5.52
N LEU A 98 1.70 27.39 4.28
CA LEU A 98 0.50 27.93 3.65
C LEU A 98 -0.78 27.50 4.38
N LEU A 99 -0.74 26.35 5.05
CA LEU A 99 -1.82 25.83 5.91
C LEU A 99 -1.60 26.14 7.40
N GLY A 100 -0.61 26.98 7.74
CA GLY A 100 -0.30 27.36 9.12
C GLY A 100 0.57 26.38 9.89
N TYR A 101 1.14 25.35 9.24
CA TYR A 101 2.06 24.41 9.92
C TYR A 101 3.51 24.85 9.85
N PRO A 102 4.30 24.68 10.92
CA PRO A 102 5.74 24.95 10.87
C PRO A 102 6.46 23.93 9.97
N ARG A 103 7.56 24.31 9.35
CA ARG A 103 8.39 23.41 8.54
C ARG A 103 8.86 22.17 9.30
N ALA A 104 9.12 22.35 10.61
CA ALA A 104 9.53 21.29 11.51
C ALA A 104 8.36 20.67 12.29
N PHE A 105 7.18 20.54 11.67
CA PHE A 105 6.05 19.89 12.33
C PHE A 105 6.39 18.48 12.80
N SER A 106 5.80 18.08 13.92
CA SER A 106 5.93 16.74 14.47
C SER A 106 4.98 15.77 13.78
N ILE A 107 5.43 14.53 13.58
CA ILE A 107 4.57 13.45 13.08
C ILE A 107 4.25 12.54 14.26
N TYR A 108 2.97 12.54 14.66
CA TYR A 108 2.47 11.74 15.78
C TYR A 108 2.20 10.30 15.31
N ASP A 109 2.70 9.35 16.08
CA ASP A 109 2.37 7.95 15.91
C ASP A 109 1.02 7.59 16.58
N THR A 110 0.68 6.30 16.58
CA THR A 110 -0.56 5.82 17.19
C THR A 110 -0.58 6.07 18.69
N TYR A 111 0.57 5.97 19.37
CA TYR A 111 0.65 6.20 20.80
C TYR A 111 0.45 7.69 21.14
N ASP A 112 1.16 8.59 20.45
CA ASP A 112 1.05 10.04 20.63
C ASP A 112 -0.39 10.51 20.37
N ARG A 113 -1.01 10.02 19.31
CA ARG A 113 -2.42 10.26 18.97
C ARG A 113 -3.34 9.83 20.11
N ASP A 114 -3.18 8.61 20.61
CA ASP A 114 -4.05 8.05 21.64
C ASP A 114 -3.88 8.80 22.97
N VAL A 115 -2.68 9.28 23.29
CA VAL A 115 -2.42 10.16 24.45
C VAL A 115 -3.16 11.50 24.29
N CYS A 116 -3.08 12.14 23.13
CA CYS A 116 -3.78 13.38 22.83
C CYS A 116 -5.31 13.20 22.96
N ILE A 117 -5.85 12.13 22.35
CA ILE A 117 -7.28 11.81 22.42
C ILE A 117 -7.71 11.53 23.86
N LYS A 118 -6.90 10.84 24.67
CA LYS A 118 -7.19 10.59 26.09
C LYS A 118 -7.41 11.90 26.86
N GLN A 119 -6.56 12.88 26.64
CA GLN A 119 -6.70 14.20 27.26
C GLN A 119 -7.99 14.89 26.84
N LEU A 120 -8.28 14.89 25.53
CA LEU A 120 -9.50 15.50 25.00
C LEU A 120 -10.78 14.83 25.50
N LEU A 121 -10.79 13.51 25.66
CA LEU A 121 -11.94 12.80 26.23
C LEU A 121 -12.23 13.28 27.66
N VAL A 122 -11.20 13.51 28.47
CA VAL A 122 -11.36 14.06 29.86
C VAL A 122 -11.84 15.50 29.80
N GLU A 123 -11.19 16.37 29.01
CA GLU A 123 -11.55 17.81 28.90
C GLU A 123 -12.98 18.03 28.41
N HIS A 124 -13.46 17.15 27.51
CA HIS A 124 -14.83 17.23 26.99
C HIS A 124 -15.86 16.38 27.74
N GLY A 125 -15.53 15.90 28.95
CA GLY A 125 -16.46 15.19 29.82
C GLY A 125 -16.97 13.87 29.24
N VAL A 126 -16.15 13.17 28.44
CA VAL A 126 -16.48 11.85 27.90
C VAL A 126 -16.01 10.78 28.87
N THR A 127 -16.97 10.04 29.45
CA THR A 127 -16.66 8.94 30.36
C THR A 127 -15.95 7.81 29.59
N GLN A 128 -14.76 7.45 30.05
CA GLN A 128 -14.05 6.29 29.55
C GLN A 128 -14.59 5.03 30.25
N GLY A 129 -14.95 4.03 29.47
CA GLY A 129 -15.62 2.81 29.93
C GLY A 129 -16.68 2.38 28.91
N GLY A 130 -17.41 1.29 29.17
CA GLY A 130 -18.49 0.85 28.26
C GLY A 130 -18.07 0.53 26.82
N GLY A 131 -16.77 0.45 26.54
CA GLY A 131 -16.26 0.27 25.19
C GLY A 131 -15.59 1.50 24.57
N VAL A 132 -15.69 2.69 25.20
CA VAL A 132 -15.01 3.92 24.78
C VAL A 132 -13.58 3.93 25.32
N THR A 133 -12.60 3.82 24.44
CA THR A 133 -11.17 3.93 24.74
C THR A 133 -10.50 4.91 23.77
N PRO A 134 -9.40 5.59 24.18
CA PRO A 134 -8.67 6.49 23.28
C PRO A 134 -8.30 5.82 21.94
N SER A 135 -7.86 4.58 21.98
CA SER A 135 -7.47 3.82 20.78
C SER A 135 -8.65 3.55 19.85
N LYS A 136 -9.84 3.20 20.39
CA LYS A 136 -11.05 3.00 19.56
C LYS A 136 -11.52 4.30 18.93
N VAL A 137 -11.50 5.39 19.70
CA VAL A 137 -11.86 6.74 19.22
C VAL A 137 -10.85 7.19 18.15
N GLY A 138 -9.56 7.04 18.40
CA GLY A 138 -8.50 7.34 17.44
C GLY A 138 -8.60 6.53 16.17
N SER A 139 -8.85 5.24 16.28
CA SER A 139 -9.06 4.37 15.10
C SER A 139 -10.31 4.78 14.31
N ARG A 140 -11.37 5.23 14.98
CA ARG A 140 -12.56 5.71 14.30
C ARG A 140 -12.31 7.03 13.57
N ILE A 141 -11.61 7.98 14.20
CA ILE A 141 -11.17 9.24 13.56
C ILE A 141 -10.29 8.95 12.35
N SER A 142 -9.30 8.08 12.50
CA SER A 142 -8.42 7.65 11.39
C SER A 142 -9.23 7.10 10.21
N ARG A 143 -10.22 6.24 10.48
CA ARG A 143 -11.10 5.72 9.43
C ARG A 143 -11.89 6.83 8.72
N LEU A 144 -12.40 7.82 9.45
CA LEU A 144 -13.10 8.97 8.86
C LEU A 144 -12.16 9.80 8.00
N LYS A 145 -10.96 10.08 8.49
CA LYS A 145 -9.92 10.78 7.72
C LYS A 145 -9.61 10.05 6.41
N ASN A 146 -9.44 8.73 6.43
CA ASN A 146 -9.15 7.93 5.24
C ASN A 146 -10.32 7.89 4.23
N LEU A 147 -11.55 8.16 4.68
CA LEU A 147 -12.73 8.35 3.83
C LEU A 147 -12.90 9.81 3.37
N GLY A 148 -12.04 10.72 3.81
CA GLY A 148 -12.17 12.16 3.53
C GLY A 148 -13.33 12.84 4.27
N VAL A 149 -13.84 12.22 5.36
CA VAL A 149 -14.96 12.74 6.15
C VAL A 149 -14.43 13.62 7.28
N GLY A 150 -14.72 14.91 7.19
CA GLY A 150 -14.39 15.89 8.23
C GLY A 150 -15.35 15.88 9.43
N PRO A 151 -15.03 16.62 10.52
CA PRO A 151 -15.92 16.72 11.68
C PRO A 151 -17.32 17.26 11.37
N ALA A 152 -17.42 18.19 10.41
CA ALA A 152 -18.69 18.80 10.00
C ALA A 152 -19.57 17.81 9.21
N ASP A 153 -18.96 16.92 8.43
CA ASP A 153 -19.67 15.97 7.56
C ASP A 153 -19.95 14.64 8.30
N PHE A 154 -19.44 14.50 9.51
CA PHE A 154 -19.58 13.26 10.25
C PHE A 154 -20.99 13.10 10.83
N ILE A 155 -21.75 12.20 10.25
CA ILE A 155 -23.03 11.73 10.79
C ILE A 155 -22.73 10.60 11.77
N SER A 156 -22.92 10.85 13.08
CA SER A 156 -22.64 9.83 14.10
C SER A 156 -23.62 8.65 13.97
N GLY A 157 -23.07 7.44 14.12
CA GLY A 157 -23.88 6.26 14.39
C GLY A 157 -24.48 6.24 15.79
N LEU A 158 -25.21 5.18 16.12
CA LEU A 158 -25.87 5.01 17.43
C LEU A 158 -24.94 4.55 18.55
N GLY A 159 -23.63 4.37 18.27
CA GLY A 159 -22.65 3.81 19.21
C GLY A 159 -21.97 4.86 20.11
N GLU A 160 -21.60 4.45 21.33
CA GLU A 160 -20.89 5.31 22.30
C GLU A 160 -19.56 5.86 21.75
N VAL A 161 -18.83 5.07 20.95
CA VAL A 161 -17.59 5.52 20.30
C VAL A 161 -17.87 6.64 19.30
N ASP A 162 -18.93 6.55 18.50
CA ASP A 162 -19.29 7.59 17.54
C ASP A 162 -19.77 8.87 18.27
N ALA A 163 -20.44 8.74 19.40
CA ALA A 163 -20.80 9.88 20.25
C ALA A 163 -19.55 10.57 20.84
N ALA A 164 -18.56 9.80 21.26
CA ALA A 164 -17.26 10.31 21.70
C ALA A 164 -16.52 11.02 20.58
N VAL A 165 -16.44 10.41 19.38
CA VAL A 165 -15.83 11.01 18.19
C VAL A 165 -16.47 12.35 17.86
N ARG A 166 -17.80 12.45 17.88
CA ARG A 166 -18.49 13.72 17.62
C ARG A 166 -18.04 14.87 18.56
N ARG A 167 -17.73 14.54 19.80
CA ARG A 167 -17.28 15.54 20.80
C ARG A 167 -15.83 15.95 20.61
N VAL A 168 -14.96 15.03 20.21
CA VAL A 168 -13.51 15.26 20.25
C VAL A 168 -12.83 15.38 18.87
N TYR A 169 -13.52 15.10 17.75
CA TYR A 169 -12.87 15.10 16.44
C TYR A 169 -12.42 16.51 16.02
N ALA A 170 -13.29 17.52 16.07
CA ALA A 170 -12.90 18.90 15.79
C ALA A 170 -11.84 19.41 16.79
N PRO A 171 -12.03 19.29 18.13
CA PRO A 171 -10.98 19.63 19.11
C PRO A 171 -9.65 18.92 18.87
N TYR A 172 -9.67 17.68 18.38
CA TYR A 172 -8.44 16.96 18.05
C TYR A 172 -7.68 17.61 16.89
N LEU A 173 -8.38 18.00 15.83
CA LEU A 173 -7.75 18.69 14.69
C LEU A 173 -7.17 20.06 15.10
N ASP A 174 -7.90 20.81 15.94
CA ASP A 174 -7.43 22.10 16.44
C ASP A 174 -6.20 21.92 17.34
N ARG A 175 -6.22 20.94 18.25
CA ARG A 175 -5.09 20.62 19.13
C ARG A 175 -3.86 20.22 18.31
N MET A 176 -4.02 19.40 17.29
CA MET A 176 -2.91 19.02 16.41
C MET A 176 -2.32 20.22 15.67
N ARG A 177 -3.16 21.15 15.25
CA ARG A 177 -2.71 22.41 14.62
C ARG A 177 -1.94 23.29 15.60
N ASP A 178 -2.47 23.51 16.81
CA ASP A 178 -1.82 24.31 17.84
C ASP A 178 -0.47 23.76 18.27
N LEU A 179 -0.33 22.44 18.30
CA LEU A 179 0.94 21.75 18.58
C LEU A 179 1.90 21.72 17.39
N GLY A 180 1.49 22.23 16.22
CA GLY A 180 2.28 22.09 14.99
C GLY A 180 2.57 20.62 14.67
N ALA A 181 1.59 19.74 14.87
CA ALA A 181 1.72 18.31 14.68
C ALA A 181 0.73 17.77 13.65
N MET A 182 1.06 16.68 13.02
CA MET A 182 0.22 15.91 12.09
C MET A 182 0.30 14.43 12.45
N ASP A 183 -0.80 13.69 12.42
CA ASP A 183 -0.75 12.24 12.39
C ASP A 183 -0.53 11.71 10.95
N PHE A 184 -0.43 10.39 10.79
CA PHE A 184 -0.18 9.82 9.46
C PHE A 184 -1.30 10.12 8.46
N ASP A 185 -2.56 10.14 8.89
CA ASP A 185 -3.70 10.44 8.01
C ASP A 185 -3.71 11.94 7.63
N ASP A 186 -3.28 12.82 8.53
CA ASP A 186 -3.16 14.26 8.26
C ASP A 186 -2.16 14.56 7.15
N LEU A 187 -1.08 13.78 7.01
CA LEU A 187 -0.11 13.99 5.94
C LEU A 187 -0.79 13.96 4.56
N LEU A 188 -1.70 13.04 4.36
CA LEU A 188 -2.43 12.90 3.10
C LEU A 188 -3.49 13.99 2.95
N LEU A 189 -4.30 14.20 4.01
CA LEU A 189 -5.37 15.19 3.98
C LEU A 189 -4.83 16.60 3.79
N ARG A 190 -3.85 17.02 4.60
CA ARG A 190 -3.26 18.36 4.50
C ARG A 190 -2.58 18.59 3.15
N MET A 191 -2.01 17.55 2.55
CA MET A 191 -1.48 17.68 1.18
C MET A 191 -2.61 17.87 0.16
N CYS A 192 -3.73 17.20 0.29
CA CYS A 192 -4.90 17.42 -0.54
C CYS A 192 -5.48 18.83 -0.34
N ASP A 193 -5.53 19.31 0.92
CA ASP A 193 -6.02 20.67 1.22
C ASP A 193 -5.08 21.71 0.64
N LEU A 194 -3.76 21.55 0.78
CA LEU A 194 -2.75 22.43 0.18
C LEU A 194 -2.98 22.61 -1.32
N LEU A 195 -3.13 21.49 -2.04
CA LEU A 195 -3.32 21.52 -3.49
C LEU A 195 -4.69 22.08 -3.91
N ALA A 196 -5.72 21.91 -3.08
CA ALA A 196 -7.06 22.39 -3.37
C ALA A 196 -7.24 23.88 -3.03
N GLU A 197 -6.67 24.33 -1.91
CA GLU A 197 -6.86 25.70 -1.39
C GLU A 197 -5.82 26.69 -1.91
N HIS A 198 -4.66 26.19 -2.40
CA HIS A 198 -3.57 27.03 -2.92
C HIS A 198 -3.21 26.69 -4.38
N PRO A 199 -3.98 27.19 -5.38
CA PRO A 199 -3.78 26.85 -6.79
C PRO A 199 -2.36 27.13 -7.32
N ALA A 200 -1.71 28.19 -6.84
CA ALA A 200 -0.33 28.50 -7.23
C ALA A 200 0.66 27.41 -6.76
N ALA A 201 0.50 26.86 -5.55
CA ALA A 201 1.30 25.75 -5.07
C ALA A 201 0.97 24.47 -5.86
N ALA A 202 -0.31 24.20 -6.12
CA ALA A 202 -0.73 23.07 -6.95
C ALA A 202 -0.08 23.10 -8.34
N GLU A 203 -0.07 24.26 -8.99
CA GLU A 203 0.56 24.41 -10.31
C GLU A 203 2.07 24.08 -10.28
N VAL A 204 2.79 24.51 -9.25
CA VAL A 204 4.22 24.17 -9.07
C VAL A 204 4.44 22.67 -9.00
N TYR A 205 3.60 21.95 -8.25
CA TYR A 205 3.70 20.47 -8.15
C TYR A 205 3.30 19.78 -9.45
N GLN A 206 2.25 20.23 -10.13
CA GLN A 206 1.78 19.70 -11.41
C GLN A 206 2.81 19.91 -12.53
N GLU A 207 3.42 21.09 -12.61
CA GLU A 207 4.50 21.35 -13.58
C GLU A 207 5.76 20.55 -13.28
N ARG A 208 6.09 20.41 -11.98
CA ARG A 208 7.25 19.63 -11.57
C ARG A 208 7.06 18.15 -11.87
N PHE A 209 5.92 17.55 -11.51
CA PHE A 209 5.66 16.13 -11.66
C PHE A 209 4.71 15.85 -12.82
N ARG A 210 5.27 16.01 -14.02
CA ARG A 210 4.51 15.82 -15.26
C ARG A 210 4.07 14.38 -15.50
N TYR A 211 4.79 13.41 -14.89
CA TYR A 211 4.47 11.98 -14.96
C TYR A 211 4.34 11.42 -13.55
N LEU A 212 3.17 10.89 -13.25
CA LEU A 212 2.87 10.22 -12.00
C LEU A 212 2.64 8.73 -12.26
N LEU A 213 3.41 7.87 -11.56
CA LEU A 213 3.21 6.43 -11.61
C LEU A 213 2.82 5.92 -10.22
N VAL A 214 1.81 5.06 -10.16
CA VAL A 214 1.29 4.51 -8.89
C VAL A 214 1.27 3.00 -8.97
N ASP A 215 2.03 2.34 -8.08
CA ASP A 215 2.02 0.89 -7.92
C ASP A 215 1.01 0.46 -6.85
N GLU A 216 0.53 -0.78 -6.94
CA GLU A 216 -0.45 -1.39 -6.04
C GLU A 216 -1.70 -0.49 -5.85
N PHE A 217 -2.20 0.04 -6.97
CA PHE A 217 -3.28 1.03 -6.96
C PHE A 217 -4.58 0.51 -6.31
N GLN A 218 -4.82 -0.81 -6.29
CA GLN A 218 -5.96 -1.44 -5.61
C GLN A 218 -5.95 -1.25 -4.09
N ASP A 219 -4.82 -0.90 -3.51
CA ASP A 219 -4.69 -0.69 -2.06
C ASP A 219 -4.83 0.79 -1.65
N THR A 220 -5.08 1.68 -2.62
CA THR A 220 -5.27 3.10 -2.35
C THR A 220 -6.61 3.39 -1.68
N ASN A 221 -6.60 4.34 -0.73
CA ASN A 221 -7.82 4.88 -0.15
C ASN A 221 -8.34 6.10 -0.93
N VAL A 222 -9.52 6.59 -0.55
CA VAL A 222 -10.17 7.75 -1.22
C VAL A 222 -9.29 8.99 -1.22
N VAL A 223 -8.58 9.26 -0.12
CA VAL A 223 -7.71 10.45 0.01
C VAL A 223 -6.47 10.33 -0.87
N GLN A 224 -5.86 9.15 -0.93
CA GLN A 224 -4.73 8.89 -1.83
C GLN A 224 -5.13 9.03 -3.30
N TYR A 225 -6.30 8.55 -3.67
CA TYR A 225 -6.81 8.73 -5.02
C TYR A 225 -7.13 10.20 -5.33
N ARG A 226 -7.74 10.93 -4.38
CA ARG A 226 -7.93 12.39 -4.48
C ARG A 226 -6.58 13.12 -4.70
N LEU A 227 -5.54 12.72 -3.98
CA LEU A 227 -4.20 13.28 -4.15
C LEU A 227 -3.64 13.03 -5.57
N VAL A 228 -3.81 11.81 -6.11
CA VAL A 228 -3.42 11.48 -7.49
C VAL A 228 -4.10 12.43 -8.47
N ARG A 229 -5.41 12.64 -8.36
CA ARG A 229 -6.17 13.53 -9.22
C ARG A 229 -5.70 14.98 -9.12
N LEU A 230 -5.44 15.48 -7.91
CA LEU A 230 -4.94 16.84 -7.69
C LEU A 230 -3.55 17.06 -8.29
N LEU A 231 -2.65 16.07 -8.19
CA LEU A 231 -1.31 16.16 -8.75
C LEU A 231 -1.30 16.08 -10.29
N THR A 232 -2.27 15.39 -10.89
CA THR A 232 -2.29 15.13 -12.33
C THR A 232 -3.24 16.05 -13.11
N GLY A 233 -3.88 17.01 -12.44
CA GLY A 233 -4.94 17.85 -13.01
C GLY A 233 -4.56 18.60 -14.28
N LYS A 234 -3.29 18.98 -14.46
CA LYS A 234 -2.82 19.73 -15.63
C LYS A 234 -2.45 18.85 -16.84
N HIS A 235 -1.65 17.80 -16.60
CA HIS A 235 -1.06 17.00 -17.70
C HIS A 235 -1.75 15.67 -17.92
N GLN A 236 -2.44 15.14 -16.91
CA GLN A 236 -3.10 13.84 -16.92
C GLN A 236 -2.18 12.64 -17.27
N ASN A 237 -0.86 12.83 -17.22
CA ASN A 237 0.09 11.76 -17.47
C ASN A 237 0.22 10.88 -16.20
N VAL A 238 -0.81 10.11 -15.94
CA VAL A 238 -0.90 9.18 -14.80
C VAL A 238 -0.88 7.75 -15.30
N CYS A 239 0.00 6.94 -14.70
CA CYS A 239 0.05 5.51 -14.93
C CYS A 239 -0.25 4.79 -13.61
N VAL A 240 -1.38 4.12 -13.52
CA VAL A 240 -1.74 3.30 -12.36
C VAL A 240 -1.59 1.83 -12.71
N VAL A 241 -0.95 1.08 -11.81
CA VAL A 241 -0.76 -0.36 -11.96
C VAL A 241 -1.33 -1.05 -10.74
N GLY A 242 -2.20 -2.02 -10.94
CA GLY A 242 -2.85 -2.70 -9.83
C GLY A 242 -3.46 -4.04 -10.22
N ASP A 243 -3.83 -4.78 -9.19
CA ASP A 243 -4.52 -6.04 -9.28
C ASP A 243 -5.74 -6.03 -8.34
N PRO A 244 -6.96 -5.83 -8.86
CA PRO A 244 -8.18 -5.84 -8.05
C PRO A 244 -8.33 -7.11 -7.21
N ASP A 245 -7.86 -8.26 -7.72
CA ASP A 245 -7.93 -9.55 -7.04
C ASP A 245 -6.96 -9.66 -5.85
N GLN A 246 -5.98 -8.74 -5.73
CA GLN A 246 -5.04 -8.67 -4.62
C GLN A 246 -5.38 -7.59 -3.58
N SER A 247 -6.52 -6.93 -3.69
CA SER A 247 -6.97 -5.93 -2.71
C SER A 247 -7.31 -6.59 -1.37
N ILE A 248 -6.38 -6.52 -0.40
CA ILE A 248 -6.52 -7.11 0.93
C ILE A 248 -6.52 -6.07 2.05
N TYR A 249 -6.44 -4.77 1.73
CA TYR A 249 -6.35 -3.68 2.70
C TYR A 249 -7.65 -2.90 2.90
N ARG A 250 -8.80 -3.47 2.57
CA ARG A 250 -10.12 -2.85 2.79
C ARG A 250 -10.32 -2.42 4.24
N PHE A 251 -9.81 -3.19 5.21
CA PHE A 251 -9.86 -2.85 6.63
C PHE A 251 -9.01 -1.62 7.01
N ARG A 252 -8.09 -1.20 6.13
CA ARG A 252 -7.30 0.04 6.25
C ARG A 252 -7.85 1.18 5.39
N GLY A 253 -9.04 1.02 4.83
CA GLY A 253 -9.68 2.04 4.00
C GLY A 253 -9.34 1.95 2.51
N ALA A 254 -8.65 0.89 2.04
CA ALA A 254 -8.51 0.65 0.61
C ALA A 254 -9.89 0.53 -0.05
N GLU A 255 -10.05 1.21 -1.17
CA GLU A 255 -11.35 1.30 -1.86
C GLU A 255 -11.19 0.79 -3.30
N LEU A 256 -11.77 -0.38 -3.56
CA LEU A 256 -11.74 -1.00 -4.89
C LEU A 256 -12.39 -0.11 -5.97
N ARG A 257 -13.35 0.74 -5.56
CA ARG A 257 -13.98 1.72 -6.44
C ARG A 257 -12.99 2.64 -7.13
N ASN A 258 -11.85 2.95 -6.51
CA ASN A 258 -10.82 3.78 -7.12
C ASN A 258 -10.37 3.23 -8.50
N ILE A 259 -10.32 1.90 -8.65
CA ILE A 259 -10.00 1.27 -9.94
C ILE A 259 -11.17 1.39 -10.91
N LEU A 260 -12.40 1.17 -10.41
CA LEU A 260 -13.61 1.24 -11.24
C LEU A 260 -13.91 2.68 -11.69
N ASP A 261 -13.66 3.64 -10.80
CA ASP A 261 -13.91 5.06 -11.06
C ASP A 261 -12.80 5.71 -11.90
N PHE A 262 -11.63 5.07 -12.04
CA PHE A 262 -10.51 5.64 -12.80
C PHE A 262 -10.87 5.92 -14.27
N GLU A 263 -11.59 5.02 -14.93
CA GLU A 263 -12.02 5.21 -16.32
C GLU A 263 -13.04 6.35 -16.45
N ASN A 264 -13.86 6.56 -15.41
CA ASN A 264 -14.81 7.69 -15.37
C ASN A 264 -14.09 9.03 -15.16
N ASP A 265 -13.09 9.06 -14.29
CA ASP A 265 -12.31 10.25 -13.99
C ASP A 265 -11.30 10.61 -15.10
N TYR A 266 -10.84 9.59 -15.84
CA TYR A 266 -9.93 9.73 -16.98
C TYR A 266 -10.50 9.04 -18.22
N PRO A 267 -11.48 9.65 -18.92
CA PRO A 267 -12.15 9.00 -20.06
C PRO A 267 -11.23 8.65 -21.24
N ALA A 268 -10.07 9.32 -21.32
CA ALA A 268 -9.05 9.06 -22.34
C ALA A 268 -8.05 7.97 -21.91
N ALA A 269 -8.28 7.27 -20.78
CA ALA A 269 -7.35 6.30 -20.27
C ALA A 269 -7.24 5.07 -21.18
N ALA A 270 -5.99 4.70 -21.51
CA ALA A 270 -5.71 3.40 -22.09
C ALA A 270 -5.77 2.33 -20.99
N LEU A 271 -6.43 1.21 -21.30
CA LEU A 271 -6.52 0.05 -20.42
C LEU A 271 -5.73 -1.12 -21.00
N ILE A 272 -4.66 -1.53 -20.32
CA ILE A 272 -3.82 -2.66 -20.74
C ILE A 272 -3.89 -3.75 -19.68
N ARG A 273 -4.10 -5.01 -20.12
CA ARG A 273 -4.18 -6.19 -19.24
C ARG A 273 -2.90 -7.02 -19.36
N LEU A 274 -2.28 -7.31 -18.20
CA LEU A 274 -1.14 -8.22 -18.09
C LEU A 274 -1.65 -9.56 -17.55
N GLU A 275 -1.83 -10.52 -18.43
CA GLU A 275 -2.44 -11.81 -18.14
C GLU A 275 -1.45 -12.99 -18.14
N THR A 276 -0.18 -12.75 -18.49
CA THR A 276 0.85 -13.80 -18.46
C THR A 276 1.54 -13.81 -17.10
N ASN A 277 1.39 -14.90 -16.37
CA ASN A 277 2.06 -15.13 -15.08
C ASN A 277 3.43 -15.79 -15.32
N TYR A 278 4.49 -15.21 -14.76
CA TYR A 278 5.87 -15.70 -14.82
C TYR A 278 6.39 -16.27 -13.50
N ARG A 279 5.54 -16.32 -12.48
CA ARG A 279 5.93 -16.67 -11.10
C ARG A 279 5.60 -18.11 -10.75
N SER A 280 4.44 -18.59 -11.17
CA SER A 280 3.82 -19.79 -10.64
C SER A 280 3.65 -20.87 -11.72
N THR A 281 3.71 -22.12 -11.29
CA THR A 281 3.34 -23.28 -12.12
C THR A 281 1.85 -23.30 -12.42
N GLY A 282 1.44 -24.05 -13.42
CA GLY A 282 0.05 -24.15 -13.87
C GLY A 282 -0.90 -24.62 -12.76
N CYS A 283 -0.48 -25.58 -11.92
CA CYS A 283 -1.28 -26.09 -10.81
C CYS A 283 -1.59 -25.01 -9.78
N ILE A 284 -0.60 -24.19 -9.38
CA ILE A 284 -0.79 -23.09 -8.44
C ILE A 284 -1.73 -22.04 -9.05
N LEU A 285 -1.51 -21.71 -10.32
CA LEU A 285 -2.32 -20.69 -11.00
C LEU A 285 -3.78 -21.13 -11.13
N ALA A 286 -4.03 -22.38 -11.50
CA ALA A 286 -5.38 -22.94 -11.61
C ALA A 286 -6.12 -22.92 -10.27
N ALA A 287 -5.45 -23.29 -9.18
CA ALA A 287 -6.04 -23.23 -7.84
C ALA A 287 -6.35 -21.79 -7.40
N ALA A 288 -5.45 -20.84 -7.67
CA ALA A 288 -5.67 -19.43 -7.36
C ALA A 288 -6.83 -18.85 -8.18
N GLN A 289 -6.95 -19.21 -9.47
CA GLN A 289 -8.06 -18.80 -10.31
C GLN A 289 -9.39 -19.37 -9.80
N GLY A 290 -9.46 -20.68 -9.51
CA GLY A 290 -10.66 -21.29 -8.97
C GLY A 290 -11.12 -20.70 -7.63
N LEU A 291 -10.18 -20.21 -6.81
CA LEU A 291 -10.52 -19.51 -5.58
C LEU A 291 -11.08 -18.11 -5.86
N ILE A 292 -10.41 -17.32 -6.70
CA ILE A 292 -10.79 -15.91 -6.94
C ILE A 292 -12.05 -15.77 -7.77
N GLU A 293 -12.43 -16.75 -8.56
CA GLU A 293 -13.70 -16.78 -9.33
C GLU A 293 -14.96 -16.75 -8.45
N ASN A 294 -14.84 -17.08 -7.16
CA ASN A 294 -15.93 -16.92 -6.20
C ASN A 294 -16.25 -15.45 -5.87
N ASN A 295 -15.36 -14.51 -6.17
CA ASN A 295 -15.62 -13.08 -6.00
C ASN A 295 -16.53 -12.57 -7.12
N ARG A 296 -17.67 -11.95 -6.74
CA ARG A 296 -18.67 -11.43 -7.69
C ARG A 296 -18.29 -10.05 -8.24
N ASP A 297 -17.73 -9.18 -7.41
CA ASP A 297 -17.34 -7.81 -7.76
C ASP A 297 -15.91 -7.81 -8.31
N ARG A 298 -15.74 -8.23 -9.56
CA ARG A 298 -14.43 -8.48 -10.14
C ARG A 298 -14.33 -7.92 -11.56
N LEU A 299 -13.19 -7.27 -11.87
CA LEU A 299 -12.84 -7.00 -13.27
C LEU A 299 -12.28 -8.29 -13.90
N PRO A 300 -12.91 -8.82 -14.96
CA PRO A 300 -12.54 -10.10 -15.51
C PRO A 300 -11.14 -10.03 -16.14
N LYS A 301 -10.30 -11.00 -15.76
CA LYS A 301 -9.01 -11.31 -16.37
C LYS A 301 -8.75 -12.80 -16.29
N THR A 302 -8.03 -13.34 -17.24
CA THR A 302 -7.67 -14.75 -17.28
C THR A 302 -6.16 -14.88 -17.26
N LEU A 303 -5.60 -15.34 -16.13
CA LEU A 303 -4.16 -15.56 -16.03
C LEU A 303 -3.77 -16.86 -16.73
N ARG A 304 -2.67 -16.80 -17.48
CA ARG A 304 -2.05 -17.95 -18.14
C ARG A 304 -0.56 -18.00 -17.80
N THR A 305 0.02 -19.16 -17.84
CA THR A 305 1.47 -19.34 -17.66
C THR A 305 2.00 -20.30 -18.72
N ASP A 306 3.22 -20.03 -19.18
CA ASP A 306 3.98 -20.92 -20.05
C ASP A 306 4.87 -21.86 -19.24
N ALA A 307 4.85 -21.77 -17.90
CA ALA A 307 5.55 -22.70 -17.01
C ALA A 307 4.87 -24.07 -17.04
N GLU A 308 5.61 -25.10 -16.65
CA GLU A 308 5.07 -26.46 -16.47
C GLU A 308 3.86 -26.47 -15.53
N PHE A 309 3.05 -27.54 -15.60
CA PHE A 309 1.89 -27.67 -14.70
C PHE A 309 2.32 -27.73 -13.23
N GLY A 310 3.45 -28.37 -12.94
CA GLY A 310 4.06 -28.47 -11.61
C GLY A 310 3.40 -29.49 -10.68
N ALA A 311 3.93 -29.58 -9.48
CA ALA A 311 3.44 -30.50 -8.46
C ALA A 311 2.03 -30.11 -7.96
N PRO A 312 1.18 -31.08 -7.59
CA PRO A 312 -0.14 -30.82 -7.02
C PRO A 312 -0.03 -30.14 -5.64
N ILE A 313 -1.02 -29.29 -5.35
CA ILE A 313 -1.14 -28.67 -4.03
C ILE A 313 -1.51 -29.74 -2.99
N LYS A 314 -0.71 -29.83 -1.92
CA LYS A 314 -0.97 -30.73 -0.81
C LYS A 314 -1.78 -30.00 0.26
N VAL A 315 -2.94 -30.54 0.62
CA VAL A 315 -3.76 -30.07 1.73
C VAL A 315 -3.62 -31.05 2.90
N VAL A 316 -3.19 -30.53 4.04
CA VAL A 316 -2.99 -31.34 5.25
C VAL A 316 -3.94 -30.85 6.33
N ARG A 317 -4.64 -31.77 6.99
CA ARG A 317 -5.50 -31.47 8.13
C ARG A 317 -4.89 -32.10 9.40
N THR A 318 -4.76 -31.27 10.42
CA THR A 318 -4.17 -31.66 11.71
C THR A 318 -5.20 -31.48 12.84
N GLY A 319 -4.97 -32.09 13.98
CA GLY A 319 -5.85 -32.03 15.15
C GLY A 319 -5.54 -30.87 16.08
N SER A 320 -4.35 -30.23 15.95
CA SER A 320 -3.90 -29.15 16.80
C SER A 320 -2.90 -28.24 16.08
N ASP A 321 -2.71 -27.03 16.61
CA ASP A 321 -1.68 -26.07 16.18
C ASP A 321 -0.26 -26.61 16.31
N ARG A 322 -0.03 -27.46 17.32
CA ARG A 322 1.26 -28.11 17.52
C ARG A 322 1.54 -29.16 16.45
N GLU A 323 0.56 -30.02 16.13
CA GLU A 323 0.68 -30.98 15.03
C GLU A 323 0.86 -30.28 13.68
N GLU A 324 0.14 -29.17 13.44
CA GLU A 324 0.32 -28.34 12.25
C GLU A 324 1.77 -27.84 12.14
N ALA A 325 2.29 -27.25 13.21
CA ALA A 325 3.66 -26.74 13.24
C ALA A 325 4.70 -27.84 13.05
N ASP A 326 4.48 -29.03 13.62
CA ASP A 326 5.35 -30.19 13.47
C ASP A 326 5.34 -30.72 12.03
N GLU A 327 4.19 -30.78 11.39
CA GLU A 327 4.06 -31.20 9.98
C GLU A 327 4.76 -30.20 9.04
N VAL A 328 4.54 -28.88 9.24
CA VAL A 328 5.21 -27.85 8.48
C VAL A 328 6.73 -27.93 8.63
N ALA A 329 7.22 -28.04 9.86
CA ALA A 329 8.65 -28.14 10.13
C ALA A 329 9.27 -29.44 9.57
N GLY A 330 8.52 -30.54 9.59
CA GLY A 330 8.91 -31.82 8.99
C GLY A 330 9.05 -31.69 7.46
N ALA A 331 8.07 -31.11 6.80
CA ALA A 331 8.10 -30.89 5.34
C ALA A 331 9.26 -29.98 4.92
N ILE A 332 9.53 -28.91 5.69
CA ILE A 332 10.66 -28.03 5.41
C ILE A 332 12.00 -28.75 5.62
N ALA A 333 12.15 -29.50 6.71
CA ALA A 333 13.36 -30.28 6.93
C ALA A 333 13.64 -31.28 5.79
N GLU A 334 12.60 -31.81 5.17
CA GLU A 334 12.72 -32.67 3.99
C GLU A 334 13.19 -31.88 2.76
N LEU A 335 12.61 -30.72 2.48
CA LEU A 335 13.04 -29.83 1.38
C LEU A 335 14.51 -29.42 1.53
N LEU A 336 14.93 -29.05 2.74
CA LEU A 336 16.33 -28.67 3.01
C LEU A 336 17.29 -29.84 2.79
N ARG A 337 16.90 -31.08 3.17
CA ARG A 337 17.70 -32.31 2.89
C ARG A 337 17.83 -32.60 1.39
N HIS A 338 16.85 -32.18 0.58
CA HIS A 338 16.91 -32.31 -0.87
C HIS A 338 17.60 -31.12 -1.56
N GLY A 339 18.25 -30.24 -0.79
CA GLY A 339 19.05 -29.14 -1.31
C GLY A 339 18.30 -27.86 -1.66
N VAL A 340 17.03 -27.73 -1.26
CA VAL A 340 16.31 -26.45 -1.35
C VAL A 340 16.89 -25.50 -0.32
N GLY A 341 17.33 -24.30 -0.76
CA GLY A 341 17.86 -23.28 0.16
C GLY A 341 16.76 -22.74 1.08
N PRO A 342 17.05 -22.42 2.35
CA PRO A 342 16.05 -21.88 3.28
C PRO A 342 15.43 -20.56 2.80
N GLU A 343 16.18 -19.75 2.06
CA GLU A 343 15.70 -18.50 1.43
C GLU A 343 14.65 -18.70 0.33
N GLN A 344 14.47 -19.94 -0.13
CA GLN A 344 13.47 -20.34 -1.13
C GLN A 344 12.16 -20.82 -0.49
N VAL A 345 12.11 -20.91 0.85
CA VAL A 345 10.96 -21.43 1.59
C VAL A 345 10.30 -20.31 2.38
N ALA A 346 8.98 -20.18 2.28
CA ALA A 346 8.22 -19.22 3.08
C ALA A 346 7.02 -19.92 3.76
N VAL A 347 6.76 -19.54 4.99
CA VAL A 347 5.57 -19.97 5.75
C VAL A 347 4.68 -18.76 5.98
N PHE A 348 3.43 -18.86 5.55
CA PHE A 348 2.44 -17.81 5.73
C PHE A 348 1.40 -18.22 6.77
N TYR A 349 1.06 -17.30 7.64
CA TYR A 349 0.00 -17.47 8.64
C TYR A 349 -0.87 -16.19 8.72
N ARG A 350 -2.10 -16.34 9.22
CA ARG A 350 -3.09 -15.26 9.24
C ARG A 350 -2.78 -14.17 10.27
N THR A 351 -2.23 -14.52 11.42
CA THR A 351 -1.91 -13.61 12.52
C THR A 351 -0.58 -13.98 13.16
N HIS A 352 0.16 -12.99 13.67
CA HIS A 352 1.45 -13.23 14.34
C HIS A 352 1.36 -14.17 15.56
N PHE A 353 0.19 -14.31 16.18
CA PHE A 353 0.00 -15.24 17.29
C PHE A 353 0.32 -16.69 16.88
N LEU A 354 0.02 -17.05 15.63
CA LEU A 354 0.27 -18.41 15.09
C LEU A 354 1.76 -18.71 14.89
N SER A 355 2.64 -17.70 14.82
CA SER A 355 4.08 -17.91 14.63
C SER A 355 4.70 -18.73 15.76
N ARG A 356 4.16 -18.62 16.99
CA ARG A 356 4.75 -19.23 18.18
C ARG A 356 4.94 -20.74 18.06
N ALA A 357 3.91 -21.46 17.62
CA ALA A 357 3.98 -22.93 17.47
C ALA A 357 5.01 -23.31 16.38
N VAL A 358 5.00 -22.58 15.25
CA VAL A 358 5.93 -22.81 14.14
C VAL A 358 7.38 -22.52 14.55
N GLU A 359 7.63 -21.38 15.21
CA GLU A 359 8.95 -21.02 15.72
C GLU A 359 9.50 -22.07 16.70
N GLN A 360 8.64 -22.59 17.59
CA GLN A 360 9.01 -23.67 18.51
C GLN A 360 9.39 -24.96 17.79
N ALA A 361 8.60 -25.37 16.79
CA ALA A 361 8.88 -26.57 15.99
C ALA A 361 10.19 -26.44 15.18
N PHE A 362 10.47 -25.25 14.63
CA PHE A 362 11.72 -24.95 13.91
C PHE A 362 12.93 -25.04 14.83
N ARG A 363 12.87 -24.45 16.03
CA ARG A 363 13.95 -24.53 17.03
C ARG A 363 14.24 -25.97 17.45
N GLN A 364 13.21 -26.80 17.68
CA GLN A 364 13.38 -28.21 18.04
C GLN A 364 14.08 -29.01 16.95
N ARG A 365 13.94 -28.60 15.69
CA ARG A 365 14.58 -29.25 14.53
C ARG A 365 15.86 -28.57 14.05
N GLY A 366 16.29 -27.49 14.73
CA GLY A 366 17.47 -26.71 14.31
C GLY A 366 17.31 -26.00 12.98
N ILE A 367 16.08 -25.66 12.56
CA ILE A 367 15.80 -24.92 11.33
C ILE A 367 15.97 -23.42 11.62
N GLY A 368 16.89 -22.76 10.90
CA GLY A 368 17.05 -21.30 10.95
C GLY A 368 15.89 -20.60 10.23
N TYR A 369 15.41 -19.48 10.78
CA TYR A 369 14.28 -18.72 10.21
C TYR A 369 14.36 -17.24 10.55
N ASP A 370 13.72 -16.42 9.70
CA ASP A 370 13.46 -15.00 9.94
C ASP A 370 11.97 -14.73 10.02
N VAL A 371 11.53 -13.91 10.98
CA VAL A 371 10.13 -13.47 11.10
C VAL A 371 9.96 -12.09 10.46
N VAL A 372 9.23 -12.04 9.36
CA VAL A 372 8.99 -10.79 8.64
C VAL A 372 7.83 -10.02 9.27
N GLY A 373 8.05 -8.75 9.60
CA GLY A 373 7.01 -7.84 10.09
C GLY A 373 6.64 -7.95 11.57
N GLY A 374 7.41 -8.65 12.37
CA GLY A 374 7.21 -8.75 13.82
C GLY A 374 8.51 -9.04 14.57
N LEU A 375 8.51 -8.81 15.88
CA LEU A 375 9.53 -9.37 16.76
C LEU A 375 9.30 -10.87 16.85
N THR A 376 10.36 -11.67 16.77
CA THR A 376 10.25 -13.10 17.06
C THR A 376 9.64 -13.28 18.45
N PHE A 377 8.89 -14.35 18.67
CA PHE A 377 8.22 -14.58 19.97
C PHE A 377 9.20 -14.42 21.15
N PHE A 378 10.42 -14.90 21.00
CA PHE A 378 11.44 -14.90 22.05
C PHE A 378 12.21 -13.55 22.18
N GLU A 379 12.01 -12.62 21.27
CA GLU A 379 12.56 -11.26 21.35
C GLU A 379 11.60 -10.26 22.01
N ARG A 380 10.38 -10.70 22.31
CA ARG A 380 9.40 -9.85 22.99
C ARG A 380 9.85 -9.54 24.42
N ARG A 381 9.65 -8.29 24.83
CA ARG A 381 10.07 -7.77 26.15
C ARG A 381 9.54 -8.62 27.32
N GLU A 382 8.36 -9.21 27.16
CA GLU A 382 7.69 -10.02 28.17
C GLU A 382 8.34 -11.41 28.37
N ILE A 383 9.27 -11.78 27.50
CA ILE A 383 9.91 -13.10 27.47
C ILE A 383 11.44 -13.02 27.69
N LYS A 384 12.03 -11.84 27.46
CA LYS A 384 13.39 -11.51 27.89
C LYS A 384 13.42 -11.20 29.37
#